data_3de76790fe273d2718dc00cf4a53e969
#
_entry.id   3de76790fe273d2718dc00cf4a53e969
#
_cell.length_a   1.000
_cell.length_b   1.000
_cell.length_c   1.000
_cell.angle_alpha   90.00
_cell.angle_beta   90.00
_cell.angle_gamma   90.00
#
_symmetry.space_group_name_H-M   'P 1'
#
loop_
_entity.id
_entity.type
_entity.pdbx_description
1 polymer ?
#
loop_
_entity_poly.entity_id
_entity_poly.type
_entity_poly.pdbx_seq_one_letter_code
_entity_poly.pdbx_strand_id
1 'polypeptide(L)'
;MKILGLSAGTLNGANDSLCKEALMAAKEAGAEIEFINITKLDIKHCTGCKACVMGLFSGRGNACVLRDDMQWLIDKMLDADGIVYAAPIFEQCGPGIHHTLMDRFGPRMDRGNLMIAQKIAEENGGKPIDPRCLKEKVISFMGIGGSDWATRIQCDFASLALTPKWTIIDNQLFSWSLSILMNDEAIAKAHQIGLDLAAAAKKIADGTFVPGHGIINEDYRGPAGVCPYCHGKNFYLEENGNAICCTCGTEGVMKYEDGRYFFEFDAEKWIPHAHDSISGKFIHGDDIMRNEGEARELMATDEAKARKQKYRDFIAPSKP
;
A
#
# COMPACT_ATOMS: atom_id res chain seq x y z
N MET A 1 -20.37 -3.02 9.66
CA MET A 1 -19.08 -2.67 9.05
C MET A 1 -18.25 -1.86 10.03
N LYS A 2 -16.93 -2.04 10.00
CA LYS A 2 -15.98 -1.35 10.86
C LYS A 2 -15.01 -0.50 10.03
N ILE A 3 -14.86 0.77 10.38
CA ILE A 3 -13.91 1.70 9.73
C ILE A 3 -12.83 2.10 10.72
N LEU A 4 -11.58 1.93 10.32
CA LEU A 4 -10.39 2.31 11.08
C LEU A 4 -9.79 3.60 10.52
N GLY A 5 -9.63 4.61 11.36
CA GLY A 5 -8.85 5.81 11.06
C GLY A 5 -7.42 5.64 11.54
N LEU A 6 -6.47 5.84 10.65
CA LEU A 6 -5.03 5.88 10.94
C LEU A 6 -4.49 7.28 10.67
N SER A 7 -3.77 7.85 11.62
CA SER A 7 -3.07 9.13 11.43
C SER A 7 -1.59 8.98 11.70
N ALA A 8 -0.76 9.48 10.77
CA ALA A 8 0.69 9.57 10.90
C ALA A 8 1.19 10.98 11.24
N GLY A 9 0.26 11.88 11.59
CA GLY A 9 0.57 13.26 11.94
C GLY A 9 0.74 13.49 13.45
N THR A 10 1.03 14.75 13.79
CA THR A 10 1.09 15.20 15.18
C THR A 10 -0.25 14.96 15.87
N LEU A 11 -0.20 14.46 17.11
CA LEU A 11 -1.39 14.20 17.91
C LEU A 11 -2.26 15.47 18.03
N ASN A 12 -3.55 15.33 17.73
CA ASN A 12 -4.54 16.42 17.67
C ASN A 12 -4.23 17.54 16.66
N GLY A 13 -3.34 17.29 15.70
CA GLY A 13 -3.05 18.19 14.59
C GLY A 13 -4.03 18.03 13.41
N ALA A 14 -3.71 18.69 12.29
CA ALA A 14 -4.53 18.70 11.08
C ALA A 14 -4.82 17.28 10.54
N ASN A 15 -3.83 16.40 10.55
CA ASN A 15 -3.99 15.01 10.10
C ASN A 15 -5.01 14.24 10.95
N ASP A 16 -4.90 14.36 12.28
CA ASP A 16 -5.86 13.74 13.19
C ASP A 16 -7.27 14.29 12.99
N SER A 17 -7.37 15.60 12.80
CA SER A 17 -8.66 16.29 12.67
C SER A 17 -9.38 15.88 11.39
N LEU A 18 -8.71 15.90 10.23
CA LEU A 18 -9.32 15.48 8.96
C LEU A 18 -9.61 13.98 8.94
N CYS A 19 -8.75 13.16 9.54
CA CYS A 19 -9.02 11.74 9.72
C CYS A 19 -10.30 11.50 10.56
N LYS A 20 -10.45 12.25 11.66
CA LYS A 20 -11.63 12.18 12.50
C LYS A 20 -12.88 12.71 11.82
N GLU A 21 -12.76 13.74 10.95
CA GLU A 21 -13.88 14.21 10.13
C GLU A 21 -14.42 13.10 9.22
N ALA A 22 -13.52 12.39 8.53
CA ALA A 22 -13.92 11.23 7.73
C ALA A 22 -14.54 10.10 8.58
N LEU A 23 -14.04 9.88 9.81
CA LEU A 23 -14.65 8.92 10.74
C LEU A 23 -16.02 9.36 11.24
N MET A 24 -16.26 10.66 11.43
CA MET A 24 -17.57 11.20 11.79
C MET A 24 -18.57 10.88 10.68
N ALA A 25 -18.22 11.15 9.43
CA ALA A 25 -19.03 10.81 8.27
C ALA A 25 -19.31 9.29 8.15
N ALA A 26 -18.30 8.46 8.36
CA ALA A 26 -18.48 7.01 8.37
C ALA A 26 -19.42 6.54 9.50
N LYS A 27 -19.33 7.16 10.67
CA LYS A 27 -20.24 6.88 11.79
C LYS A 27 -21.67 7.29 11.48
N GLU A 28 -21.89 8.43 10.83
CA GLU A 28 -23.21 8.88 10.37
C GLU A 28 -23.80 7.87 9.35
N ALA A 29 -22.95 7.27 8.52
CA ALA A 29 -23.32 6.18 7.61
C ALA A 29 -23.53 4.81 8.32
N GLY A 30 -23.44 4.76 9.65
CA GLY A 30 -23.71 3.57 10.47
C GLY A 30 -22.51 2.65 10.70
N ALA A 31 -21.30 3.12 10.51
CA ALA A 31 -20.09 2.34 10.81
C ALA A 31 -19.74 2.34 12.30
N GLU A 32 -19.21 1.22 12.80
CA GLU A 32 -18.36 1.21 13.98
C GLU A 32 -17.03 1.85 13.62
N ILE A 33 -16.52 2.76 14.44
CA ILE A 33 -15.30 3.49 14.16
C ILE A 33 -14.24 3.26 15.23
N GLU A 34 -12.97 3.23 14.81
CA GLU A 34 -11.81 3.23 15.70
C GLU A 34 -10.77 4.22 15.14
N PHE A 35 -10.03 4.90 16.02
CA PHE A 35 -9.00 5.86 15.63
C PHE A 35 -7.66 5.52 16.29
N ILE A 36 -6.58 5.49 15.50
CA ILE A 36 -5.22 5.24 15.97
C ILE A 36 -4.28 6.30 15.39
N ASN A 37 -3.56 6.99 16.24
CA ASN A 37 -2.41 7.80 15.82
C ASN A 37 -1.15 6.94 15.89
N ILE A 38 -0.61 6.56 14.73
CA ILE A 38 0.51 5.61 14.63
C ILE A 38 1.84 6.18 15.14
N THR A 39 1.97 7.51 15.28
CA THR A 39 3.17 8.14 15.84
C THR A 39 3.32 7.88 17.34
N LYS A 40 2.29 7.33 17.99
CA LYS A 40 2.28 6.96 19.42
C LYS A 40 2.64 5.50 19.66
N LEU A 41 2.84 4.74 18.60
CA LEU A 41 3.20 3.33 18.66
C LEU A 41 4.71 3.14 18.59
N ASP A 42 5.22 2.14 19.28
CA ASP A 42 6.61 1.65 19.09
C ASP A 42 6.63 0.73 17.86
N ILE A 43 6.98 1.27 16.70
CA ILE A 43 7.16 0.52 15.47
C ILE A 43 8.61 0.63 15.01
N LYS A 44 9.35 -0.45 15.16
CA LYS A 44 10.77 -0.53 14.79
C LYS A 44 10.94 -0.67 13.29
N HIS A 45 12.03 -0.14 12.75
CA HIS A 45 12.37 -0.30 11.33
C HIS A 45 12.61 -1.77 10.95
N CYS A 46 12.27 -2.14 9.73
CA CYS A 46 12.58 -3.45 9.20
C CYS A 46 14.10 -3.65 9.11
N THR A 47 14.58 -4.80 9.57
CA THR A 47 16.03 -5.15 9.52
C THR A 47 16.41 -5.93 8.26
N GLY A 48 15.45 -6.21 7.36
CA GLY A 48 15.71 -6.98 6.14
C GLY A 48 16.05 -8.46 6.39
N CYS A 49 15.75 -9.01 7.56
CA CYS A 49 16.16 -10.37 7.95
C CYS A 49 15.41 -11.51 7.24
N LYS A 50 14.34 -11.20 6.48
CA LYS A 50 13.49 -12.15 5.74
C LYS A 50 12.80 -13.25 6.58
N ALA A 51 12.89 -13.22 7.91
CA ALA A 51 12.34 -14.27 8.78
C ALA A 51 10.82 -14.47 8.62
N CYS A 52 10.06 -13.40 8.38
CA CYS A 52 8.62 -13.47 8.13
C CYS A 52 8.31 -14.18 6.80
N VAL A 53 9.06 -13.91 5.73
CA VAL A 53 8.90 -14.56 4.42
C VAL A 53 9.28 -16.03 4.51
N MET A 54 10.41 -16.34 5.15
CA MET A 54 10.82 -17.73 5.37
C MET A 54 9.82 -18.50 6.26
N GLY A 55 9.23 -17.84 7.26
CA GLY A 55 8.18 -18.39 8.08
C GLY A 55 6.94 -18.73 7.26
N LEU A 56 6.54 -17.81 6.39
CA LEU A 56 5.39 -17.92 5.51
C LEU A 56 5.48 -19.18 4.63
N PHE A 57 6.58 -19.34 3.87
CA PHE A 57 6.77 -20.47 2.95
C PHE A 57 7.20 -21.79 3.63
N SER A 58 7.50 -21.76 4.93
CA SER A 58 7.76 -22.99 5.71
C SER A 58 6.56 -23.43 6.58
N GLY A 59 5.37 -22.88 6.35
CA GLY A 59 4.15 -23.23 7.09
C GLY A 59 4.15 -22.77 8.56
N ARG A 60 4.98 -21.79 8.93
CA ARG A 60 5.04 -21.24 10.30
C ARG A 60 4.27 -19.93 10.46
N GLY A 61 3.60 -19.47 9.40
CA GLY A 61 2.89 -18.20 9.34
C GLY A 61 3.80 -17.01 9.03
N ASN A 62 3.22 -15.80 9.03
CA ASN A 62 3.84 -14.57 8.57
C ASN A 62 4.26 -13.61 9.69
N ALA A 63 4.44 -14.09 10.92
CA ALA A 63 4.80 -13.24 12.05
C ALA A 63 6.22 -12.64 11.90
N CYS A 64 6.36 -11.37 12.27
CA CYS A 64 7.67 -10.72 12.35
C CYS A 64 8.38 -11.12 13.65
N VAL A 65 9.71 -11.21 13.59
CA VAL A 65 10.56 -11.50 14.79
C VAL A 65 10.73 -10.30 15.70
N LEU A 66 10.52 -9.08 15.20
CA LEU A 66 10.60 -7.87 16.01
C LEU A 66 9.41 -7.80 16.97
N ARG A 67 9.70 -7.48 18.22
CA ARG A 67 8.67 -7.30 19.26
C ARG A 67 8.43 -5.81 19.46
N ASP A 68 7.27 -5.37 19.02
CA ASP A 68 6.79 -4.00 19.05
C ASP A 68 5.27 -3.97 18.76
N ASP A 69 4.71 -2.76 18.61
CA ASP A 69 3.26 -2.59 18.41
C ASP A 69 2.77 -2.94 16.99
N MET A 70 3.67 -3.29 16.07
CA MET A 70 3.30 -3.54 14.66
C MET A 70 2.30 -4.69 14.50
N GLN A 71 2.41 -5.77 15.27
CA GLN A 71 1.46 -6.88 15.15
C GLN A 71 0.07 -6.46 15.63
N TRP A 72 -0.01 -5.73 16.73
CA TRP A 72 -1.28 -5.17 17.22
C TRP A 72 -1.92 -4.24 16.18
N LEU A 73 -1.13 -3.37 15.55
CA LEU A 73 -1.62 -2.48 14.50
C LEU A 73 -2.15 -3.27 13.29
N ILE A 74 -1.43 -4.30 12.84
CA ILE A 74 -1.89 -5.19 11.76
C ILE A 74 -3.22 -5.85 12.14
N ASP A 75 -3.37 -6.36 13.35
CA ASP A 75 -4.62 -6.98 13.79
C ASP A 75 -5.78 -5.99 13.73
N LYS A 76 -5.58 -4.72 14.12
CA LYS A 76 -6.57 -3.65 13.96
C LYS A 76 -6.93 -3.37 12.50
N MET A 77 -5.91 -3.32 11.62
CA MET A 77 -6.12 -3.15 10.18
C MET A 77 -6.87 -4.34 9.56
N LEU A 78 -6.60 -5.56 10.01
CA LEU A 78 -7.26 -6.77 9.53
C LEU A 78 -8.71 -6.88 10.00
N ASP A 79 -9.04 -6.37 11.17
CA ASP A 79 -10.41 -6.39 11.71
C ASP A 79 -11.34 -5.36 11.05
N ALA A 80 -10.79 -4.33 10.41
CA ALA A 80 -11.56 -3.32 9.71
C ALA A 80 -12.01 -3.78 8.32
N ASP A 81 -13.19 -3.33 7.88
CA ASP A 81 -13.68 -3.47 6.51
C ASP A 81 -13.14 -2.35 5.61
N GLY A 82 -12.93 -1.16 6.18
CA GLY A 82 -12.37 -0.01 5.51
C GLY A 82 -11.36 0.75 6.38
N ILE A 83 -10.41 1.42 5.76
CA ILE A 83 -9.36 2.19 6.43
C ILE A 83 -9.30 3.59 5.81
N VAL A 84 -9.34 4.64 6.63
CA VAL A 84 -8.93 5.98 6.22
C VAL A 84 -7.56 6.29 6.80
N TYR A 85 -6.61 6.65 5.96
CA TYR A 85 -5.23 6.91 6.36
C TYR A 85 -4.82 8.35 6.03
N ALA A 86 -4.53 9.12 7.05
CA ALA A 86 -4.09 10.52 6.95
C ALA A 86 -2.62 10.64 7.33
N ALA A 87 -1.80 11.22 6.46
CA ALA A 87 -0.38 11.40 6.74
C ALA A 87 0.14 12.77 6.26
N PRO A 88 1.10 13.37 6.97
CA PRO A 88 1.75 14.58 6.51
C PRO A 88 2.62 14.30 5.29
N ILE A 89 2.77 15.30 4.43
CA ILE A 89 3.67 15.25 3.28
C ILE A 89 5.02 15.84 3.68
N PHE A 90 6.07 15.02 3.64
CA PHE A 90 7.45 15.44 3.81
C PHE A 90 8.25 15.09 2.56
N GLU A 91 8.99 16.07 2.03
CA GLU A 91 9.80 15.89 0.81
C GLU A 91 9.00 15.24 -0.35
N GLN A 92 7.74 15.68 -0.51
CA GLN A 92 6.77 15.20 -1.51
C GLN A 92 6.25 13.76 -1.29
N CYS A 93 6.67 13.09 -0.24
CA CYS A 93 6.33 11.71 0.10
C CYS A 93 5.64 11.59 1.45
N GLY A 94 5.29 10.38 1.84
CA GLY A 94 4.87 10.05 3.20
C GLY A 94 5.98 10.24 4.23
N PRO A 95 5.64 10.41 5.51
CA PRO A 95 6.62 10.55 6.59
C PRO A 95 7.39 9.24 6.83
N GLY A 96 8.53 9.31 7.53
CA GLY A 96 9.35 8.14 7.83
C GLY A 96 8.59 6.98 8.48
N ILE A 97 7.60 7.27 9.33
CA ILE A 97 6.74 6.23 9.93
C ILE A 97 5.87 5.52 8.88
N HIS A 98 5.45 6.19 7.80
CA HIS A 98 4.75 5.56 6.69
C HIS A 98 5.63 4.52 6.00
N HIS A 99 6.89 4.87 5.68
CA HIS A 99 7.84 3.94 5.08
C HIS A 99 8.17 2.78 6.03
N THR A 100 8.33 3.06 7.32
CA THR A 100 8.51 2.01 8.34
C THR A 100 7.32 1.04 8.36
N LEU A 101 6.09 1.56 8.26
CA LEU A 101 4.88 0.74 8.17
C LEU A 101 4.89 -0.11 6.89
N MET A 102 5.20 0.47 5.73
CA MET A 102 5.30 -0.23 4.46
C MET A 102 6.32 -1.36 4.51
N ASP A 103 7.56 -1.10 4.98
CA ASP A 103 8.63 -2.10 5.09
C ASP A 103 8.24 -3.26 6.01
N ARG A 104 7.53 -2.97 7.08
CA ARG A 104 7.09 -3.95 8.08
C ARG A 104 5.81 -4.67 7.69
N PHE A 105 4.97 -4.05 6.86
CA PHE A 105 3.77 -4.62 6.29
C PHE A 105 4.10 -5.52 5.10
N GLY A 106 4.84 -5.02 4.16
CA GLY A 106 5.42 -5.54 2.93
C GLY A 106 5.26 -7.04 2.67
N PRO A 107 6.37 -7.80 2.53
CA PRO A 107 6.31 -9.17 2.01
C PRO A 107 5.40 -10.11 2.79
N ARG A 108 5.22 -9.87 4.10
CA ARG A 108 4.39 -10.70 4.99
C ARG A 108 2.88 -10.54 4.76
N MET A 109 2.48 -9.45 4.11
CA MET A 109 1.08 -9.12 3.82
C MET A 109 0.78 -9.12 2.32
N ASP A 110 1.76 -9.46 1.48
CA ASP A 110 1.55 -9.58 0.05
C ASP A 110 0.52 -10.67 -0.27
N ARG A 111 -0.52 -10.30 -1.01
CA ARG A 111 -1.67 -11.16 -1.31
C ARG A 111 -1.26 -12.45 -2.02
N GLY A 112 -0.35 -12.38 -2.99
CA GLY A 112 0.14 -13.56 -3.71
C GLY A 112 0.91 -14.51 -2.80
N ASN A 113 1.84 -13.97 -2.01
CA ASN A 113 2.61 -14.75 -1.04
C ASN A 113 1.70 -15.43 0.00
N LEU A 114 0.67 -14.75 0.48
CA LEU A 114 -0.29 -15.30 1.43
C LEU A 114 -1.11 -16.45 0.81
N MET A 115 -1.54 -16.31 -0.45
CA MET A 115 -2.27 -17.37 -1.16
C MET A 115 -1.39 -18.60 -1.40
N ILE A 116 -0.13 -18.41 -1.79
CA ILE A 116 0.84 -19.51 -1.94
C ILE A 116 1.08 -20.20 -0.60
N ALA A 117 1.29 -19.44 0.46
CA ALA A 117 1.53 -19.99 1.79
C ALA A 117 0.31 -20.75 2.35
N GLN A 118 -0.90 -20.28 2.08
CA GLN A 118 -2.12 -21.01 2.42
C GLN A 118 -2.16 -22.38 1.74
N LYS A 119 -1.88 -22.42 0.45
CA LYS A 119 -1.82 -23.68 -0.32
C LYS A 119 -0.75 -24.61 0.23
N ILE A 120 0.45 -24.12 0.53
CA ILE A 120 1.52 -24.92 1.15
C ILE A 120 1.08 -25.48 2.50
N ALA A 121 0.40 -24.68 3.33
CA ALA A 121 -0.08 -25.14 4.63
C ALA A 121 -1.15 -26.24 4.51
N GLU A 122 -2.05 -26.12 3.54
CA GLU A 122 -3.08 -27.13 3.25
C GLU A 122 -2.47 -28.46 2.76
N GLU A 123 -1.50 -28.39 1.85
CA GLU A 123 -0.84 -29.58 1.27
C GLU A 123 0.10 -30.29 2.26
N ASN A 124 0.78 -29.55 3.14
CA ASN A 124 1.83 -30.08 4.01
C ASN A 124 1.46 -30.11 5.51
N GLY A 125 0.23 -29.75 5.87
CA GLY A 125 -0.22 -29.76 7.27
C GLY A 125 0.40 -28.64 8.12
N GLY A 126 0.76 -27.52 7.51
CA GLY A 126 1.32 -26.36 8.19
C GLY A 126 0.26 -25.49 8.90
N LYS A 127 0.71 -24.34 9.44
CA LYS A 127 -0.18 -23.35 10.05
C LYS A 127 -0.92 -22.57 8.95
N PRO A 128 -2.26 -22.60 8.91
CA PRO A 128 -3.04 -21.81 7.97
C PRO A 128 -2.78 -20.31 8.14
N ILE A 129 -2.93 -19.57 7.05
CA ILE A 129 -2.89 -18.11 7.08
C ILE A 129 -4.15 -17.59 7.77
N ASP A 130 -4.00 -16.51 8.54
CA ASP A 130 -5.15 -15.82 9.12
C ASP A 130 -6.12 -15.42 7.99
N PRO A 131 -7.37 -15.94 8.01
CA PRO A 131 -8.31 -15.69 6.92
C PRO A 131 -8.65 -14.21 6.71
N ARG A 132 -8.46 -13.37 7.74
CA ARG A 132 -8.64 -11.91 7.62
C ARG A 132 -7.65 -11.28 6.63
N CYS A 133 -6.45 -11.88 6.43
CA CYS A 133 -5.45 -11.41 5.46
C CYS A 133 -5.92 -11.56 4.00
N LEU A 134 -6.86 -12.46 3.74
CA LEU A 134 -7.38 -12.75 2.40
C LEU A 134 -8.75 -12.10 2.14
N LYS A 135 -9.31 -11.37 3.10
CA LYS A 135 -10.54 -10.61 2.89
C LYS A 135 -10.31 -9.39 2.02
N GLU A 136 -11.32 -9.05 1.23
CA GLU A 136 -11.35 -7.76 0.55
C GLU A 136 -11.46 -6.62 1.57
N LYS A 137 -10.79 -5.50 1.27
CA LYS A 137 -10.83 -4.28 2.07
C LYS A 137 -10.76 -3.06 1.17
N VAL A 138 -11.26 -1.96 1.68
CA VAL A 138 -11.17 -0.66 1.03
C VAL A 138 -10.32 0.29 1.87
N ILE A 139 -9.63 1.20 1.18
CA ILE A 139 -8.78 2.20 1.83
C ILE A 139 -8.90 3.55 1.12
N SER A 140 -8.94 4.62 1.89
CA SER A 140 -8.84 5.99 1.39
C SER A 140 -7.66 6.69 2.03
N PHE A 141 -6.93 7.48 1.23
CA PHE A 141 -5.74 8.21 1.65
C PHE A 141 -5.96 9.72 1.63
N MET A 142 -5.42 10.39 2.64
CA MET A 142 -5.36 11.85 2.75
C MET A 142 -3.92 12.29 2.97
N GLY A 143 -3.29 12.88 1.95
CA GLY A 143 -1.98 13.51 2.04
C GLY A 143 -2.12 14.98 2.43
N ILE A 144 -1.58 15.39 3.58
CA ILE A 144 -1.80 16.72 4.14
C ILE A 144 -0.46 17.45 4.22
N GLY A 145 -0.29 18.50 3.41
CA GLY A 145 0.97 19.23 3.25
C GLY A 145 0.89 20.70 3.55
N GLY A 146 2.03 21.30 3.93
CA GLY A 146 2.18 22.73 4.14
C GLY A 146 2.19 23.56 2.85
N SER A 147 2.34 22.93 1.69
CA SER A 147 2.35 23.53 0.36
C SER A 147 1.72 22.57 -0.67
N ASP A 148 1.82 22.93 -1.94
CA ASP A 148 1.42 22.13 -3.10
C ASP A 148 2.51 21.16 -3.60
N TRP A 149 3.64 21.10 -2.94
CA TRP A 149 4.73 20.16 -3.28
C TRP A 149 4.40 18.75 -2.81
N ALA A 150 3.66 18.02 -3.64
CA ALA A 150 3.04 16.77 -3.26
C ALA A 150 3.03 15.71 -4.38
N THR A 151 3.92 15.84 -5.37
CA THR A 151 3.80 15.07 -6.63
C THR A 151 4.02 13.57 -6.48
N ARG A 152 4.58 13.09 -5.37
CA ARG A 152 4.93 11.67 -5.16
C ARG A 152 4.04 10.95 -4.16
N ILE A 153 3.38 11.70 -3.26
CA ILE A 153 2.66 11.13 -2.12
C ILE A 153 1.54 10.15 -2.52
N GLN A 154 0.83 10.42 -3.62
CA GLN A 154 -0.28 9.56 -4.03
C GLN A 154 0.20 8.19 -4.53
N CYS A 155 1.34 8.14 -5.23
CA CYS A 155 1.99 6.89 -5.63
C CYS A 155 2.56 6.16 -4.41
N ASP A 156 3.17 6.89 -3.48
CA ASP A 156 3.72 6.38 -2.25
C ASP A 156 2.63 5.69 -1.39
N PHE A 157 1.50 6.35 -1.19
CA PHE A 157 0.34 5.79 -0.49
C PHE A 157 -0.23 4.55 -1.19
N ALA A 158 -0.38 4.61 -2.52
CA ALA A 158 -0.92 3.49 -3.29
C ALA A 158 -0.08 2.21 -3.12
N SER A 159 1.24 2.34 -2.93
CA SER A 159 2.14 1.21 -2.69
C SER A 159 1.79 0.42 -1.43
N LEU A 160 1.27 1.07 -0.38
CA LEU A 160 0.78 0.37 0.82
C LEU A 160 -0.43 -0.52 0.52
N ALA A 161 -1.39 -0.02 -0.27
CA ALA A 161 -2.60 -0.76 -0.63
C ALA A 161 -2.34 -1.87 -1.66
N LEU A 162 -1.35 -1.68 -2.52
CA LEU A 162 -0.98 -2.62 -3.58
C LEU A 162 -0.50 -3.96 -3.04
N THR A 163 0.27 -3.95 -1.97
CA THR A 163 0.81 -5.18 -1.34
C THR A 163 -0.29 -6.16 -0.94
N PRO A 164 -1.28 -5.80 -0.09
CA PRO A 164 -2.39 -6.70 0.28
C PRO A 164 -3.51 -6.73 -0.77
N LYS A 165 -3.39 -5.99 -1.84
CA LYS A 165 -4.42 -5.81 -2.87
C LYS A 165 -5.73 -5.23 -2.30
N TRP A 166 -5.62 -4.20 -1.47
CA TRP A 166 -6.79 -3.45 -1.02
C TRP A 166 -7.22 -2.42 -2.06
N THR A 167 -8.52 -2.27 -2.24
CA THR A 167 -9.07 -1.31 -3.19
C THR A 167 -8.98 0.11 -2.65
N ILE A 168 -8.36 1.01 -3.42
CA ILE A 168 -8.29 2.43 -3.12
C ILE A 168 -9.59 3.09 -3.58
N ILE A 169 -10.32 3.70 -2.65
CA ILE A 169 -11.53 4.47 -2.94
C ILE A 169 -11.18 5.93 -3.22
N ASP A 170 -10.35 6.55 -2.36
CA ASP A 170 -9.85 7.90 -2.53
C ASP A 170 -8.35 7.98 -2.27
N ASN A 171 -7.69 8.87 -2.98
CA ASN A 171 -6.29 9.21 -2.74
C ASN A 171 -6.10 10.72 -2.99
N GLN A 172 -6.37 11.51 -1.96
CA GLN A 172 -6.58 12.95 -2.07
C GLN A 172 -5.48 13.77 -1.40
N LEU A 173 -5.27 14.97 -1.94
CA LEU A 173 -4.31 15.94 -1.43
C LEU A 173 -5.03 17.09 -0.72
N PHE A 174 -4.44 17.54 0.38
CA PHE A 174 -4.84 18.67 1.17
C PHE A 174 -3.62 19.58 1.36
N SER A 175 -3.51 20.59 0.53
CA SER A 175 -2.42 21.58 0.58
C SER A 175 -2.71 22.70 1.57
N TRP A 176 -1.69 23.45 1.95
CA TRP A 176 -1.79 24.64 2.82
C TRP A 176 -2.38 24.32 4.20
N SER A 177 -1.86 23.27 4.83
CA SER A 177 -2.42 22.64 6.02
C SER A 177 -2.43 23.49 7.31
N LEU A 178 -1.67 24.59 7.37
CA LEU A 178 -1.58 25.41 8.60
C LEU A 178 -2.94 26.01 9.02
N SER A 179 -3.81 26.32 8.07
CA SER A 179 -5.15 26.86 8.31
C SER A 179 -6.27 25.95 7.83
N ILE A 180 -5.98 24.68 7.57
CA ILE A 180 -6.90 23.76 6.86
C ILE A 180 -8.21 23.57 7.61
N LEU A 181 -8.20 23.65 8.94
CA LEU A 181 -9.40 23.52 9.77
C LEU A 181 -10.35 24.72 9.69
N MET A 182 -9.92 25.82 9.04
CA MET A 182 -10.74 26.97 8.69
C MET A 182 -11.15 26.98 7.21
N ASN A 183 -10.87 25.89 6.49
CA ASN A 183 -11.22 25.72 5.09
C ASN A 183 -12.41 24.72 4.98
N ASP A 184 -13.62 25.28 4.80
CA ASP A 184 -14.85 24.49 4.75
C ASP A 184 -14.86 23.50 3.59
N GLU A 185 -14.21 23.81 2.45
CA GLU A 185 -14.10 22.87 1.33
C GLU A 185 -13.22 21.67 1.69
N ALA A 186 -12.11 21.90 2.41
CA ALA A 186 -11.25 20.80 2.86
C ALA A 186 -11.96 19.91 3.89
N ILE A 187 -12.72 20.49 4.82
CA ILE A 187 -13.53 19.76 5.77
C ILE A 187 -14.60 18.94 5.05
N ALA A 188 -15.37 19.56 4.13
CA ALA A 188 -16.39 18.87 3.35
C ALA A 188 -15.80 17.75 2.49
N LYS A 189 -14.62 17.95 1.91
CA LYS A 189 -13.89 16.91 1.16
C LYS A 189 -13.48 15.74 2.06
N ALA A 190 -12.97 15.99 3.26
CA ALA A 190 -12.64 14.93 4.22
C ALA A 190 -13.89 14.15 4.67
N HIS A 191 -14.99 14.87 4.88
CA HIS A 191 -16.29 14.27 5.18
C HIS A 191 -16.76 13.33 4.05
N GLN A 192 -16.70 13.80 2.79
CA GLN A 192 -17.09 13.00 1.62
C GLN A 192 -16.25 11.73 1.48
N ILE A 193 -14.93 11.80 1.71
CA ILE A 193 -14.05 10.62 1.74
C ILE A 193 -14.57 9.57 2.74
N GLY A 194 -15.03 10.01 3.91
CA GLY A 194 -15.62 9.12 4.91
C GLY A 194 -16.91 8.45 4.44
N LEU A 195 -17.79 9.18 3.76
CA LEU A 195 -19.03 8.64 3.20
C LEU A 195 -18.74 7.64 2.06
N ASP A 196 -17.85 7.97 1.14
CA ASP A 196 -17.49 7.12 0.00
C ASP A 196 -16.83 5.80 0.49
N LEU A 197 -15.92 5.91 1.47
CA LEU A 197 -15.30 4.75 2.10
C LEU A 197 -16.32 3.86 2.81
N ALA A 198 -17.25 4.46 3.57
CA ALA A 198 -18.31 3.71 4.26
C ALA A 198 -19.25 3.01 3.28
N ALA A 199 -19.61 3.67 2.17
CA ALA A 199 -20.43 3.06 1.12
C ALA A 199 -19.76 1.84 0.50
N ALA A 200 -18.46 1.91 0.20
CA ALA A 200 -17.68 0.80 -0.33
C ALA A 200 -17.50 -0.33 0.71
N ALA A 201 -17.17 0.00 1.96
CA ALA A 201 -17.06 -0.97 3.05
C ALA A 201 -18.39 -1.69 3.34
N LYS A 202 -19.53 -1.00 3.17
CA LYS A 202 -20.85 -1.61 3.28
C LYS A 202 -21.06 -2.69 2.22
N LYS A 203 -20.64 -2.46 0.97
CA LYS A 203 -20.71 -3.47 -0.10
C LYS A 203 -19.89 -4.72 0.25
N ILE A 204 -18.71 -4.55 0.91
CA ILE A 204 -17.91 -5.68 1.43
C ILE A 204 -18.70 -6.46 2.49
N ALA A 205 -19.26 -5.77 3.47
CA ALA A 205 -20.04 -6.40 4.53
C ALA A 205 -21.29 -7.12 4.01
N ASP A 206 -21.92 -6.57 2.97
CA ASP A 206 -23.12 -7.14 2.32
C ASP A 206 -22.79 -8.24 1.30
N GLY A 207 -21.49 -8.51 1.02
CA GLY A 207 -21.04 -9.49 0.03
C GLY A 207 -21.33 -9.11 -1.43
N THR A 208 -21.55 -7.82 -1.71
CA THR A 208 -21.86 -7.27 -3.06
C THR A 208 -20.68 -6.51 -3.67
N PHE A 209 -19.57 -6.39 -2.95
CA PHE A 209 -18.39 -5.69 -3.42
C PHE A 209 -17.69 -6.46 -4.55
N VAL A 210 -17.40 -5.77 -5.65
CA VAL A 210 -16.57 -6.30 -6.73
C VAL A 210 -15.15 -5.78 -6.51
N PRO A 211 -14.18 -6.66 -6.17
CA PRO A 211 -12.80 -6.23 -5.93
C PRO A 211 -12.12 -5.78 -7.22
N GLY A 212 -11.25 -4.82 -7.08
CA GLY A 212 -10.47 -4.26 -8.17
C GLY A 212 -10.34 -2.76 -8.06
N HIS A 213 -9.61 -2.18 -8.96
CA HIS A 213 -9.55 -0.73 -9.15
C HIS A 213 -9.45 -0.37 -10.62
N GLY A 214 -9.41 0.93 -10.87
CA GLY A 214 -9.33 1.42 -12.21
C GLY A 214 -10.65 1.24 -12.96
N ILE A 215 -10.55 0.65 -14.12
CA ILE A 215 -11.68 0.49 -15.06
C ILE A 215 -12.80 -0.35 -14.45
N ILE A 216 -12.46 -1.28 -13.57
CA ILE A 216 -13.39 -2.29 -13.03
C ILE A 216 -14.03 -1.80 -11.73
N ASN A 217 -13.44 -0.80 -11.07
CA ASN A 217 -13.92 -0.29 -9.80
C ASN A 217 -14.68 1.03 -9.97
N GLU A 218 -15.99 0.95 -10.03
CA GLU A 218 -16.87 2.12 -10.16
C GLU A 218 -16.83 3.05 -8.94
N ASP A 219 -16.40 2.56 -7.80
CA ASP A 219 -16.33 3.33 -6.56
C ASP A 219 -15.09 4.22 -6.47
N TYR A 220 -14.02 3.89 -7.22
CA TYR A 220 -12.83 4.73 -7.27
C TYR A 220 -12.96 5.85 -8.29
N ARG A 221 -12.92 7.07 -7.83
CA ARG A 221 -13.09 8.26 -8.65
C ARG A 221 -11.75 8.99 -8.84
N GLY A 222 -10.97 8.58 -9.83
CA GLY A 222 -9.78 9.31 -10.25
C GLY A 222 -10.14 10.49 -11.17
N PRO A 223 -9.44 11.64 -11.06
CA PRO A 223 -9.57 12.72 -12.04
C PRO A 223 -9.00 12.31 -13.40
N ALA A 224 -9.27 13.10 -14.46
CA ALA A 224 -8.66 12.90 -15.77
C ALA A 224 -7.12 12.95 -15.68
N GLY A 225 -6.42 12.28 -16.61
CA GLY A 225 -4.96 12.21 -16.65
C GLY A 225 -4.34 11.19 -15.69
N VAL A 226 -5.08 10.15 -15.35
CA VAL A 226 -4.66 9.06 -14.46
C VAL A 226 -4.60 7.74 -15.23
N CYS A 227 -3.92 6.75 -14.69
CA CYS A 227 -3.96 5.39 -15.21
C CYS A 227 -5.41 4.87 -15.16
N PRO A 228 -5.98 4.41 -16.29
CA PRO A 228 -7.38 3.95 -16.32
C PRO A 228 -7.58 2.65 -15.53
N TYR A 229 -6.52 1.93 -15.15
CA TYR A 229 -6.61 0.70 -14.37
C TYR A 229 -6.55 0.95 -12.86
N CYS A 230 -5.46 1.56 -12.37
CA CYS A 230 -5.25 1.75 -10.94
C CYS A 230 -5.46 3.20 -10.46
N HIS A 231 -5.80 4.12 -11.37
CA HIS A 231 -5.97 5.56 -11.16
C HIS A 231 -4.73 6.28 -10.59
N GLY A 232 -3.55 5.66 -10.71
CA GLY A 232 -2.28 6.30 -10.39
C GLY A 232 -1.99 7.48 -11.34
N LYS A 233 -1.32 8.51 -10.82
CA LYS A 233 -1.01 9.75 -11.55
C LYS A 233 0.47 9.89 -11.90
N ASN A 234 1.30 8.99 -11.44
CA ASN A 234 2.73 9.02 -11.65
C ASN A 234 3.12 8.04 -12.75
N PHE A 235 3.88 8.53 -13.73
CA PHE A 235 4.34 7.74 -14.86
C PHE A 235 5.84 7.89 -15.04
N TYR A 236 6.52 6.80 -15.30
CA TYR A 236 7.90 6.76 -15.74
C TYR A 236 7.91 6.77 -17.28
N LEU A 237 8.62 7.71 -17.87
CA LEU A 237 8.76 7.81 -19.34
C LEU A 237 10.05 7.12 -19.77
N GLU A 238 9.97 6.26 -20.78
CA GLU A 238 11.09 5.55 -21.34
C GLU A 238 11.61 6.22 -22.62
N GLU A 239 12.88 5.97 -22.98
CA GLU A 239 13.52 6.50 -24.16
C GLU A 239 12.85 6.08 -25.48
N ASN A 240 12.19 4.93 -25.49
CA ASN A 240 11.44 4.40 -26.64
C ASN A 240 10.07 5.10 -26.86
N GLY A 241 9.70 6.04 -25.99
CA GLY A 241 8.43 6.76 -26.04
C GLY A 241 7.28 6.11 -25.26
N ASN A 242 7.54 4.96 -24.64
CA ASN A 242 6.58 4.32 -23.74
C ASN A 242 6.52 5.03 -22.39
N ALA A 243 5.45 4.77 -21.67
CA ALA A 243 5.26 5.19 -20.29
C ALA A 243 4.85 3.99 -19.43
N ILE A 244 5.34 3.94 -18.19
CA ILE A 244 5.00 2.91 -17.22
C ILE A 244 4.27 3.58 -16.06
N CYS A 245 3.09 3.07 -15.71
CA CYS A 245 2.41 3.52 -14.50
C CYS A 245 3.21 3.11 -13.27
N CYS A 246 3.67 4.09 -12.47
CA CYS A 246 4.50 3.84 -11.29
C CYS A 246 3.77 3.06 -10.18
N THR A 247 2.44 3.01 -10.22
CA THR A 247 1.63 2.28 -9.23
C THR A 247 1.46 0.82 -9.63
N CYS A 248 0.85 0.53 -10.78
CA CYS A 248 0.50 -0.85 -11.15
C CYS A 248 1.47 -1.52 -12.11
N GLY A 249 2.46 -0.78 -12.65
CA GLY A 249 3.46 -1.32 -13.57
C GLY A 249 2.96 -1.58 -14.98
N THR A 250 1.74 -1.18 -15.35
CA THR A 250 1.27 -1.29 -16.75
C THR A 250 2.09 -0.38 -17.66
N GLU A 251 2.49 -0.90 -18.81
CA GLU A 251 3.23 -0.16 -19.85
C GLU A 251 2.28 0.26 -20.98
N GLY A 252 2.46 1.45 -21.49
CA GLY A 252 1.63 2.01 -22.54
C GLY A 252 2.24 3.28 -23.13
N VAL A 253 1.40 4.16 -23.66
CA VAL A 253 1.82 5.44 -24.26
C VAL A 253 1.01 6.59 -23.69
N MET A 254 1.67 7.75 -23.54
CA MET A 254 1.00 8.99 -23.18
C MET A 254 0.56 9.71 -24.45
N LYS A 255 -0.75 9.90 -24.64
CA LYS A 255 -1.32 10.66 -25.74
C LYS A 255 -1.76 12.04 -25.28
N TYR A 256 -1.62 13.02 -26.15
CA TYR A 256 -2.11 14.38 -25.93
C TYR A 256 -3.21 14.69 -26.91
N GLU A 257 -4.44 14.82 -26.43
CA GLU A 257 -5.65 15.07 -27.20
C GLU A 257 -6.51 16.12 -26.48
N ASP A 258 -7.04 17.08 -27.22
CA ASP A 258 -7.94 18.14 -26.70
C ASP A 258 -7.41 18.86 -25.44
N GLY A 259 -6.11 19.12 -25.39
CA GLY A 259 -5.49 19.81 -24.25
C GLY A 259 -5.26 18.94 -23.01
N ARG A 260 -5.39 17.62 -23.12
CA ARG A 260 -5.28 16.67 -22.01
C ARG A 260 -4.33 15.54 -22.34
N TYR A 261 -3.75 14.94 -21.29
CA TYR A 261 -2.97 13.71 -21.40
C TYR A 261 -3.82 12.49 -21.06
N PHE A 262 -3.72 11.46 -21.89
CA PHE A 262 -4.34 10.16 -21.69
C PHE A 262 -3.27 9.08 -21.69
N PHE A 263 -3.35 8.16 -20.73
CA PHE A 263 -2.51 6.98 -20.72
C PHE A 263 -3.28 5.81 -21.35
N GLU A 264 -2.75 5.27 -22.43
CA GLU A 264 -3.35 4.14 -23.14
C GLU A 264 -2.41 2.93 -23.10
N PHE A 265 -2.95 1.78 -22.81
CA PHE A 265 -2.23 0.51 -22.81
C PHE A 265 -3.14 -0.63 -23.28
N ASP A 266 -2.53 -1.72 -23.75
CA ASP A 266 -3.22 -2.96 -24.08
C ASP A 266 -3.63 -3.69 -22.78
N ALA A 267 -4.92 -3.63 -22.46
CA ALA A 267 -5.46 -4.19 -21.23
C ALA A 267 -5.35 -5.72 -21.16
N GLU A 268 -5.52 -6.42 -22.28
CA GLU A 268 -5.40 -7.89 -22.34
C GLU A 268 -3.97 -8.33 -22.07
N LYS A 269 -3.00 -7.55 -22.56
CA LYS A 269 -1.58 -7.81 -22.33
C LYS A 269 -1.15 -7.43 -20.91
N TRP A 270 -1.49 -6.23 -20.43
CA TRP A 270 -0.82 -5.64 -19.26
C TRP A 270 -1.56 -5.86 -17.94
N ILE A 271 -2.89 -5.94 -17.91
CA ILE A 271 -3.61 -6.21 -16.64
C ILE A 271 -3.18 -7.54 -16.00
N PRO A 272 -2.98 -8.64 -16.75
CA PRO A 272 -2.46 -9.88 -16.14
C PRO A 272 -1.08 -9.76 -15.49
N HIS A 273 -0.29 -8.77 -15.88
CA HIS A 273 1.04 -8.49 -15.34
C HIS A 273 1.06 -7.35 -14.31
N ALA A 274 -0.05 -6.65 -14.12
CA ALA A 274 -0.13 -5.53 -13.18
C ALA A 274 0.20 -5.98 -11.75
N HIS A 275 0.98 -5.17 -11.03
CA HIS A 275 1.48 -5.51 -9.69
C HIS A 275 0.38 -5.74 -8.64
N ASP A 276 -0.82 -5.24 -8.87
CA ASP A 276 -1.99 -5.38 -8.03
C ASP A 276 -3.04 -6.38 -8.57
N SER A 277 -2.78 -7.02 -9.71
CA SER A 277 -3.55 -8.18 -10.15
C SER A 277 -3.06 -9.46 -9.46
N ILE A 278 -3.95 -10.43 -9.27
CA ILE A 278 -3.56 -11.72 -8.68
C ILE A 278 -2.56 -12.46 -9.59
N SER A 279 -2.78 -12.44 -10.90
CA SER A 279 -1.85 -13.05 -11.87
C SER A 279 -0.47 -12.37 -11.83
N GLY A 280 -0.43 -11.03 -11.80
CA GLY A 280 0.82 -10.27 -11.70
C GLY A 280 1.59 -10.57 -10.40
N LYS A 281 0.89 -10.75 -9.28
CA LYS A 281 1.52 -11.16 -8.02
C LYS A 281 2.13 -12.56 -8.09
N PHE A 282 1.48 -13.50 -8.75
CA PHE A 282 2.07 -14.83 -8.98
C PHE A 282 3.24 -14.79 -9.94
N ILE A 283 3.16 -14.04 -11.04
CA ILE A 283 4.29 -13.82 -11.96
C ILE A 283 5.49 -13.26 -11.19
N HIS A 284 5.28 -12.21 -10.40
CA HIS A 284 6.34 -11.63 -9.57
C HIS A 284 6.91 -12.62 -8.54
N GLY A 285 6.05 -13.43 -7.92
CA GLY A 285 6.46 -14.49 -7.00
C GLY A 285 7.34 -15.55 -7.67
N ASP A 286 6.98 -15.99 -8.87
CA ASP A 286 7.75 -16.95 -9.67
C ASP A 286 9.11 -16.38 -10.08
N ASP A 287 9.17 -15.10 -10.50
CA ASP A 287 10.40 -14.42 -10.83
C ASP A 287 11.36 -14.31 -9.63
N ILE A 288 10.83 -14.01 -8.45
CA ILE A 288 11.62 -13.98 -7.21
C ILE A 288 12.17 -15.37 -6.90
N MET A 289 11.34 -16.41 -6.95
CA MET A 289 11.77 -17.78 -6.63
C MET A 289 12.86 -18.28 -7.58
N ARG A 290 12.72 -18.02 -8.90
CA ARG A 290 13.72 -18.34 -9.91
C ARG A 290 15.04 -17.63 -9.62
N ASN A 291 15.00 -16.32 -9.45
CA ASN A 291 16.19 -15.49 -9.20
C ASN A 291 16.86 -15.85 -7.85
N GLU A 292 16.11 -16.14 -6.81
CA GLU A 292 16.70 -16.59 -5.52
C GLU A 292 17.35 -17.96 -5.63
N GLY A 293 16.84 -18.87 -6.48
CA GLY A 293 17.45 -20.16 -6.78
C GLY A 293 18.82 -19.99 -7.46
N GLU A 294 18.84 -19.26 -8.57
CA GLU A 294 20.05 -18.97 -9.32
C GLU A 294 21.09 -18.22 -8.48
N ALA A 295 20.65 -17.20 -7.73
CA ALA A 295 21.53 -16.43 -6.86
C ALA A 295 22.13 -17.29 -5.74
N ARG A 296 21.39 -18.27 -5.20
CA ARG A 296 21.90 -19.19 -4.16
C ARG A 296 23.07 -20.01 -4.67
N GLU A 297 22.95 -20.56 -5.87
CA GLU A 297 24.01 -21.35 -6.52
C GLU A 297 25.25 -20.50 -6.77
N LEU A 298 25.09 -19.33 -7.41
CA LEU A 298 26.18 -18.40 -7.69
C LEU A 298 26.88 -17.93 -6.42
N MET A 299 26.13 -17.57 -5.39
CA MET A 299 26.68 -17.05 -4.13
C MET A 299 27.29 -18.14 -3.24
N ALA A 300 27.10 -19.43 -3.55
CA ALA A 300 27.79 -20.54 -2.91
C ALA A 300 29.21 -20.77 -3.43
N THR A 301 29.58 -20.22 -4.59
CA THR A 301 30.89 -20.38 -5.20
C THR A 301 32.02 -19.74 -4.39
N ASP A 302 33.24 -20.25 -4.51
CA ASP A 302 34.41 -19.71 -3.82
C ASP A 302 34.76 -18.30 -4.35
N GLU A 303 34.54 -18.05 -5.65
CA GLU A 303 34.69 -16.71 -6.24
C GLU A 303 33.76 -15.69 -5.54
N ALA A 304 32.48 -16.01 -5.40
CA ALA A 304 31.51 -15.11 -4.73
C ALA A 304 31.89 -14.89 -3.25
N LYS A 305 32.35 -15.93 -2.54
CA LYS A 305 32.83 -15.81 -1.17
C LYS A 305 34.05 -14.90 -1.08
N ALA A 306 35.03 -15.07 -1.99
CA ALA A 306 36.23 -14.24 -2.03
C ALA A 306 35.89 -12.77 -2.34
N ARG A 307 35.01 -12.50 -3.31
CA ARG A 307 34.52 -11.13 -3.59
C ARG A 307 33.86 -10.50 -2.38
N LYS A 308 33.02 -11.24 -1.68
CA LYS A 308 32.35 -10.76 -0.47
C LYS A 308 33.31 -10.45 0.66
N GLN A 309 34.34 -11.31 0.84
CA GLN A 309 35.39 -11.11 1.82
C GLN A 309 36.22 -9.86 1.51
N LYS A 310 36.62 -9.65 0.25
CA LYS A 310 37.33 -8.45 -0.22
C LYS A 310 36.63 -7.15 0.24
N TYR A 311 35.29 -7.08 0.11
CA TYR A 311 34.56 -5.88 0.51
C TYR A 311 34.41 -5.74 2.04
N ARG A 312 34.34 -6.85 2.77
CA ARG A 312 34.34 -6.83 4.24
C ARG A 312 35.66 -6.33 4.80
N ASP A 313 36.78 -6.70 4.16
CA ASP A 313 38.12 -6.35 4.63
C ASP A 313 38.53 -4.94 4.20
N PHE A 314 37.86 -4.38 3.18
CA PHE A 314 38.22 -3.07 2.62
C PHE A 314 37.98 -1.93 3.61
N ILE A 315 36.83 -1.89 4.25
CA ILE A 315 36.49 -0.86 5.23
C ILE A 315 35.38 -1.35 6.19
N ALA A 316 35.58 -1.11 7.46
CA ALA A 316 34.52 -1.32 8.47
C ALA A 316 33.58 -0.10 8.55
N PRO A 317 32.29 -0.28 8.88
CA PRO A 317 31.38 0.85 9.12
C PRO A 317 31.89 1.75 10.24
N SER A 318 31.92 3.06 10.00
CA SER A 318 32.17 4.03 11.06
C SER A 318 31.03 3.98 12.09
N LYS A 319 31.39 4.13 13.35
CA LYS A 319 30.44 4.21 14.48
C LYS A 319 30.65 5.54 15.20
N PRO A 320 29.61 6.16 15.78
CA PRO A 320 29.74 7.33 16.62
C PRO A 320 30.52 7.02 17.89
#